data_133c97aa496bb1c941b173671ba913f8
#
_entry.id   133c97aa496bb1c941b173671ba913f8
#
_cell.length_a   1.000
_cell.length_b   1.000
_cell.length_c   1.000
_cell.angle_alpha   90.00
_cell.angle_beta   90.00
_cell.angle_gamma   90.00
#
_symmetry.space_group_name_H-M   'P 1'
#
loop_
_entity.id
_entity.type
_entity.pdbx_description
1 polymer ?
#
loop_
_entity_poly.entity_id
_entity_poly.type
_entity_poly.pdbx_seq_one_letter_code
_entity_poly.pdbx_strand_id
1 'polypeptide(L)'
;GGDGTLDNTVCGYSKMGHKKVPLGYIPVGTTNDFARSLRISRKPIEAANQIVNGKCTKVDVGQFADKSFIYIAAFGIFTDVSYNTNQSLKKAIGHSAYIIEGIKNIGNYKGFNLTAQFDEKVITGKYLYGMVTNTLSVGGFKLRGAKHVVLDDGKFDCLFIKMPSTPAEMQQIIRGLLQNEVEGNEMFFECKASRVVVDGEQEIAWTLDGEFGGSLKHVEILNQ
;
A
#
# COMPACT_ATOMS: atom_id res chain seq x y z
N GLY A 1 11.50 15.96 -5.23
CA GLY A 1 10.64 15.89 -4.07
C GLY A 1 10.70 14.53 -3.38
N GLY A 2 9.99 14.36 -2.27
CA GLY A 2 9.74 13.07 -1.63
C GLY A 2 8.44 12.44 -2.14
N ASP A 3 8.04 11.30 -1.50
CA ASP A 3 6.82 10.57 -1.87
C ASP A 3 5.57 11.44 -1.78
N GLY A 4 5.36 12.21 -0.70
CA GLY A 4 4.23 13.14 -0.57
C GLY A 4 4.20 14.27 -1.61
N THR A 5 5.39 14.77 -2.07
CA THR A 5 5.43 15.74 -3.16
C THR A 5 5.00 15.10 -4.48
N LEU A 6 5.42 13.86 -4.71
CA LEU A 6 5.05 13.10 -5.89
C LEU A 6 3.54 12.82 -5.90
N ASP A 7 2.99 12.37 -4.77
CA ASP A 7 1.55 12.13 -4.60
C ASP A 7 0.73 13.38 -4.94
N ASN A 8 1.02 14.52 -4.31
CA ASN A 8 0.35 15.79 -4.61
C ASN A 8 0.47 16.19 -6.10
N THR A 9 1.62 15.90 -6.72
CA THR A 9 1.83 16.18 -8.15
C THR A 9 0.93 15.29 -9.02
N VAL A 10 0.87 13.99 -8.71
CA VAL A 10 0.04 13.04 -9.47
C VAL A 10 -1.44 13.31 -9.26
N CYS A 11 -1.87 13.62 -8.02
CA CYS A 11 -3.24 14.02 -7.73
C CYS A 11 -3.67 15.28 -8.53
N GLY A 12 -2.77 16.27 -8.66
CA GLY A 12 -3.02 17.44 -9.52
C GLY A 12 -3.04 17.07 -10.99
N TYR A 13 -2.11 16.20 -11.40
CA TYR A 13 -1.96 15.75 -12.77
C TYR A 13 -3.16 14.93 -13.28
N SER A 14 -3.70 14.03 -12.46
CA SER A 14 -4.88 13.23 -12.83
C SER A 14 -6.11 14.08 -13.11
N LYS A 15 -6.21 15.29 -12.53
CA LYS A 15 -7.29 16.25 -12.74
C LYS A 15 -7.12 17.11 -14.00
N MET A 16 -5.96 17.08 -14.65
CA MET A 16 -5.66 17.94 -15.82
C MET A 16 -6.28 17.48 -17.16
N GLY A 17 -7.01 16.36 -17.20
CA GLY A 17 -7.66 15.89 -18.43
C GLY A 17 -6.69 15.37 -19.51
N HIS A 18 -6.94 15.70 -20.78
CA HIS A 18 -6.39 14.97 -21.93
C HIS A 18 -4.92 15.23 -22.32
N LYS A 19 -4.23 16.20 -21.76
CA LYS A 19 -2.83 16.49 -22.09
C LYS A 19 -1.89 15.91 -21.04
N LYS A 20 -1.66 14.61 -21.09
CA LYS A 20 -0.68 13.94 -20.23
C LYS A 20 0.72 14.11 -20.79
N VAL A 21 1.55 14.89 -20.10
CA VAL A 21 2.99 15.01 -20.38
C VAL A 21 3.77 14.12 -19.41
N PRO A 22 4.91 13.52 -19.81
CA PRO A 22 5.72 12.73 -18.91
C PRO A 22 6.17 13.53 -17.70
N LEU A 23 6.12 12.91 -16.50
CA LEU A 23 6.61 13.48 -15.26
C LEU A 23 8.02 12.96 -14.98
N GLY A 24 8.97 13.87 -14.76
CA GLY A 24 10.31 13.53 -14.28
C GLY A 24 10.35 13.55 -12.76
N TYR A 25 10.79 12.47 -12.12
CA TYR A 25 10.89 12.37 -10.66
C TYR A 25 12.33 12.26 -10.20
N ILE A 26 12.78 13.25 -9.40
CA ILE A 26 14.07 13.23 -8.71
C ILE A 26 13.81 13.00 -7.22
N PRO A 27 14.13 11.81 -6.66
CA PRO A 27 13.83 11.44 -5.29
C PRO A 27 14.83 12.10 -4.32
N VAL A 28 14.36 13.10 -3.59
CA VAL A 28 15.15 13.81 -2.56
C VAL A 28 14.47 13.77 -1.19
N GLY A 29 13.44 12.96 -1.04
CA GLY A 29 12.78 12.70 0.24
C GLY A 29 13.55 11.70 1.10
N THR A 30 12.96 11.38 2.26
CA THR A 30 13.59 10.48 3.24
C THR A 30 13.47 9.02 2.83
N THR A 31 12.30 8.57 2.37
CA THR A 31 11.99 7.16 2.09
C THR A 31 12.08 6.86 0.61
N ASN A 32 11.35 7.58 -0.22
CA ASN A 32 11.30 7.46 -1.68
C ASN A 32 10.98 6.01 -2.12
N ASP A 33 9.93 5.42 -1.56
CA ASP A 33 9.54 4.03 -1.84
C ASP A 33 9.14 3.82 -3.30
N PHE A 34 8.43 4.80 -3.86
CA PHE A 34 8.02 4.74 -5.26
C PHE A 34 9.20 4.83 -6.24
N ALA A 35 10.21 5.66 -5.94
CA ALA A 35 11.44 5.71 -6.74
C ALA A 35 12.16 4.35 -6.78
N ARG A 36 12.11 3.59 -5.68
CA ARG A 36 12.68 2.24 -5.62
C ARG A 36 11.95 1.28 -6.56
N SER A 37 10.64 1.34 -6.59
CA SER A 37 9.81 0.52 -7.50
C SER A 37 10.10 0.83 -8.97
N LEU A 38 10.31 2.09 -9.31
CA LEU A 38 10.69 2.56 -10.65
C LEU A 38 12.19 2.42 -10.94
N ARG A 39 13.01 1.94 -10.00
CA ARG A 39 14.48 1.85 -10.12
C ARG A 39 15.15 3.18 -10.46
N ILE A 40 14.61 4.28 -9.93
CA ILE A 40 15.17 5.61 -10.07
C ILE A 40 16.30 5.78 -9.05
N SER A 41 17.45 6.32 -9.48
CA SER A 41 18.59 6.56 -8.60
C SER A 41 18.24 7.56 -7.49
N ARG A 42 18.72 7.30 -6.29
CA ARG A 42 18.61 8.24 -5.16
C ARG A 42 19.63 9.39 -5.21
N LYS A 43 20.57 9.33 -6.13
CA LYS A 43 21.51 10.43 -6.38
C LYS A 43 20.87 11.39 -7.39
N PRO A 44 20.68 12.68 -7.04
CA PRO A 44 19.91 13.60 -7.88
C PRO A 44 20.42 13.76 -9.31
N ILE A 45 21.75 13.80 -9.48
CA ILE A 45 22.37 13.93 -10.82
C ILE A 45 22.14 12.70 -11.67
N GLU A 46 22.25 11.50 -11.09
CA GLU A 46 21.96 10.25 -11.80
C GLU A 46 20.47 10.15 -12.17
N ALA A 47 19.57 10.55 -11.25
CA ALA A 47 18.14 10.60 -11.52
C ALA A 47 17.80 11.60 -12.65
N ALA A 48 18.42 12.76 -12.65
CA ALA A 48 18.26 13.73 -13.73
C ALA A 48 18.73 13.16 -15.08
N ASN A 49 19.86 12.46 -15.11
CA ASN A 49 20.34 11.78 -16.30
C ASN A 49 19.40 10.67 -16.77
N GLN A 50 18.78 9.92 -15.84
CA GLN A 50 17.76 8.94 -16.18
C GLN A 50 16.51 9.59 -16.81
N ILE A 51 16.11 10.78 -16.36
CA ILE A 51 14.99 11.53 -16.95
C ILE A 51 15.32 11.96 -18.39
N VAL A 52 16.50 12.50 -18.61
CA VAL A 52 16.89 13.04 -19.94
C VAL A 52 17.13 11.94 -20.96
N ASN A 53 17.77 10.84 -20.55
CA ASN A 53 18.24 9.78 -21.45
C ASN A 53 17.40 8.49 -21.35
N GLY A 54 16.44 8.45 -20.43
CA GLY A 54 15.61 7.26 -20.17
C GLY A 54 14.40 7.16 -21.10
N LYS A 55 13.62 6.12 -20.85
CA LYS A 55 12.32 5.89 -21.51
C LYS A 55 11.20 6.19 -20.52
N CYS A 56 10.12 6.80 -21.03
CA CYS A 56 8.90 6.96 -20.25
C CYS A 56 8.30 5.59 -19.94
N THR A 57 7.90 5.39 -18.69
CA THR A 57 7.20 4.21 -18.21
C THR A 57 5.79 4.63 -17.80
N LYS A 58 4.80 3.84 -18.18
CA LYS A 58 3.43 4.01 -17.67
C LYS A 58 3.36 3.44 -16.26
N VAL A 59 2.51 4.01 -15.45
CA VAL A 59 2.26 3.57 -14.09
C VAL A 59 0.78 3.71 -13.81
N ASP A 60 0.20 2.67 -13.26
CA ASP A 60 -1.17 2.69 -12.77
C ASP A 60 -1.30 3.62 -11.57
N VAL A 61 -2.39 4.35 -11.49
CA VAL A 61 -2.73 5.25 -10.39
C VAL A 61 -4.06 4.81 -9.79
N GLY A 62 -4.12 4.69 -8.48
CA GLY A 62 -5.36 4.36 -7.80
C GLY A 62 -6.23 5.59 -7.59
N GLN A 63 -7.50 5.51 -7.97
CA GLN A 63 -8.53 6.43 -7.52
C GLN A 63 -9.20 5.86 -6.27
N PHE A 64 -9.25 6.65 -5.21
CA PHE A 64 -9.87 6.34 -3.93
C PHE A 64 -10.89 7.44 -3.61
N ALA A 65 -12.16 7.21 -3.84
CA ALA A 65 -13.19 8.23 -3.78
C ALA A 65 -12.81 9.47 -4.63
N ASP A 66 -12.64 10.63 -4.01
CA ASP A 66 -12.22 11.89 -4.65
C ASP A 66 -10.70 12.12 -4.65
N LYS A 67 -9.93 11.19 -4.09
CA LYS A 67 -8.46 11.23 -3.96
C LYS A 67 -7.80 10.25 -4.92
N SER A 68 -6.51 10.38 -5.08
CA SER A 68 -5.67 9.41 -5.79
C SER A 68 -4.56 8.91 -4.87
N PHE A 69 -4.01 7.75 -5.18
CA PHE A 69 -2.79 7.24 -4.56
C PHE A 69 -1.90 6.58 -5.63
N ILE A 70 -0.60 6.57 -5.38
CA ILE A 70 0.37 6.09 -6.36
C ILE A 70 0.83 4.69 -6.04
N TYR A 71 0.99 4.36 -4.76
CA TYR A 71 1.57 3.08 -4.40
C TYR A 71 0.78 2.27 -3.37
N ILE A 72 0.01 2.90 -2.45
CA ILE A 72 -0.75 2.12 -1.46
C ILE A 72 -1.97 2.86 -0.91
N ALA A 73 -3.10 2.14 -0.85
CA ALA A 73 -4.21 2.43 0.03
C ALA A 73 -4.32 1.30 1.07
N ALA A 74 -4.33 1.62 2.36
CA ALA A 74 -4.35 0.61 3.41
C ALA A 74 -5.17 1.05 4.63
N PHE A 75 -5.65 0.06 5.38
CA PHE A 75 -6.30 0.27 6.68
C PHE A 75 -5.85 -0.77 7.71
N GLY A 76 -6.02 -0.46 8.98
CA GLY A 76 -5.83 -1.38 10.09
C GLY A 76 -4.47 -1.27 10.78
N ILE A 77 -4.03 -2.34 11.42
CA ILE A 77 -2.97 -2.36 12.42
C ILE A 77 -1.66 -1.63 12.04
N PHE A 78 -1.26 -1.67 10.78
CA PHE A 78 0.01 -1.06 10.38
C PHE A 78 -0.11 0.41 9.96
N THR A 79 -1.33 0.94 9.90
CA THR A 79 -1.57 2.34 9.51
C THR A 79 -1.43 3.29 10.68
N ASP A 80 -1.87 2.92 11.88
CA ASP A 80 -1.77 3.75 13.09
C ASP A 80 -0.32 4.04 13.52
N VAL A 81 0.58 3.10 13.28
CA VAL A 81 2.01 3.28 13.55
C VAL A 81 2.61 4.39 12.68
N SER A 82 2.01 4.68 11.53
CA SER A 82 2.45 5.75 10.63
C SER A 82 2.22 7.13 11.20
N TYR A 83 1.16 7.33 11.99
CA TYR A 83 0.83 8.64 12.56
C TYR A 83 1.54 8.95 13.88
N ASN A 84 1.79 7.93 14.72
CA ASN A 84 2.29 8.12 16.08
C ASN A 84 3.79 7.83 16.25
N THR A 85 4.44 7.22 15.28
CA THR A 85 5.85 6.84 15.41
C THR A 85 6.76 7.88 14.80
N ASN A 86 7.65 8.44 15.63
CA ASN A 86 8.70 9.36 15.21
C ASN A 86 9.48 8.78 14.02
N GLN A 87 9.61 9.52 12.91
CA GLN A 87 10.28 9.06 11.68
C GLN A 87 11.71 8.55 11.91
N SER A 88 12.36 8.98 12.99
CA SER A 88 13.68 8.51 13.41
C SER A 88 13.67 7.06 13.90
N LEU A 89 12.59 6.59 14.54
CA LEU A 89 12.42 5.21 14.99
C LEU A 89 12.23 4.25 13.81
N LYS A 90 11.50 4.66 12.76
CA LYS A 90 11.33 3.86 11.52
C LYS A 90 12.66 3.52 10.84
N LYS A 91 13.65 4.41 10.93
CA LYS A 91 14.99 4.18 10.36
C LYS A 91 15.90 3.32 11.22
N ALA A 92 15.74 3.41 12.56
CA ALA A 92 16.61 2.72 13.52
C ALA A 92 16.16 1.27 13.79
N ILE A 93 14.87 0.99 13.69
CA ILE A 93 14.27 -0.29 14.00
C ILE A 93 14.00 -1.00 12.68
N GLY A 94 14.85 -1.88 12.20
CA GLY A 94 14.65 -2.59 10.93
C GLY A 94 13.26 -3.21 10.78
N HIS A 95 12.97 -3.67 9.57
CA HIS A 95 11.68 -4.20 9.12
C HIS A 95 10.99 -5.20 10.08
N SER A 96 11.76 -6.18 10.59
CA SER A 96 11.25 -7.19 11.52
C SER A 96 10.74 -6.59 12.83
N ALA A 97 11.34 -5.50 13.31
CA ALA A 97 10.93 -4.85 14.54
C ALA A 97 9.63 -4.04 14.35
N TYR A 98 9.39 -3.48 13.17
CA TYR A 98 8.12 -2.82 12.85
C TYR A 98 6.95 -3.82 12.84
N ILE A 99 7.17 -5.02 12.28
CA ILE A 99 6.18 -6.12 12.34
C ILE A 99 5.94 -6.52 13.79
N ILE A 100 6.99 -6.73 14.56
CA ILE A 100 6.90 -7.15 15.98
C ILE A 100 6.15 -6.10 16.79
N GLU A 101 6.39 -4.82 16.58
CA GLU A 101 5.67 -3.73 17.26
C GLU A 101 4.18 -3.71 16.90
N GLY A 102 3.85 -3.86 15.61
CA GLY A 102 2.47 -4.02 15.17
C GLY A 102 1.81 -5.26 15.79
N ILE A 103 2.50 -6.37 15.84
CA ILE A 103 2.03 -7.64 16.44
C ILE A 103 1.79 -7.53 17.94
N LYS A 104 2.65 -6.86 18.69
CA LYS A 104 2.47 -6.65 20.14
C LYS A 104 1.16 -5.91 20.46
N ASN A 105 0.72 -5.08 19.55
CA ASN A 105 -0.50 -4.28 19.69
C ASN A 105 -1.76 -4.99 19.17
N ILE A 106 -1.66 -6.15 18.52
CA ILE A 106 -2.83 -6.85 17.93
C ILE A 106 -3.91 -7.13 18.97
N GLY A 107 -3.55 -7.49 20.20
CA GLY A 107 -4.51 -7.76 21.27
C GLY A 107 -5.43 -6.57 21.62
N ASN A 108 -5.01 -5.36 21.30
CA ASN A 108 -5.78 -4.13 21.51
C ASN A 108 -6.66 -3.76 20.30
N TYR A 109 -6.47 -4.42 19.16
CA TYR A 109 -7.25 -4.18 17.94
C TYR A 109 -8.55 -4.97 17.94
N LYS A 110 -9.64 -4.29 17.56
CA LYS A 110 -10.96 -4.93 17.44
C LYS A 110 -11.21 -5.54 16.05
N GLY A 111 -10.38 -5.20 15.07
CA GLY A 111 -10.60 -5.54 13.65
C GLY A 111 -11.86 -4.87 13.08
N PHE A 112 -12.06 -5.04 11.79
CA PHE A 112 -13.15 -4.42 11.03
C PHE A 112 -14.02 -5.51 10.42
N ASN A 113 -15.31 -5.54 10.74
CA ASN A 113 -16.28 -6.34 9.99
C ASN A 113 -16.53 -5.65 8.66
N LEU A 114 -16.27 -6.35 7.57
CA LEU A 114 -16.43 -5.81 6.23
C LEU A 114 -16.74 -6.90 5.20
N THR A 115 -17.29 -6.47 4.09
CA THR A 115 -17.33 -7.21 2.83
C THR A 115 -16.44 -6.48 1.83
N ALA A 116 -15.54 -7.21 1.17
CA ALA A 116 -14.71 -6.64 0.12
C ALA A 116 -14.90 -7.44 -1.18
N GLN A 117 -15.09 -6.70 -2.27
CA GLN A 117 -15.22 -7.24 -3.62
C GLN A 117 -13.99 -6.82 -4.45
N PHE A 118 -13.37 -7.80 -5.10
CA PHE A 118 -12.18 -7.64 -5.95
C PHE A 118 -12.53 -8.17 -7.33
N ASP A 119 -12.89 -7.28 -8.26
CA ASP A 119 -13.51 -7.67 -9.53
C ASP A 119 -14.70 -8.63 -9.28
N GLU A 120 -14.54 -9.93 -9.57
CA GLU A 120 -15.57 -10.95 -9.36
C GLU A 120 -15.45 -11.71 -8.02
N LYS A 121 -14.34 -11.55 -7.29
CA LYS A 121 -14.12 -12.24 -6.00
C LYS A 121 -14.71 -11.44 -4.86
N VAL A 122 -15.36 -12.11 -3.92
CA VAL A 122 -15.93 -11.48 -2.72
C VAL A 122 -15.44 -12.19 -1.48
N ILE A 123 -15.04 -11.42 -0.49
CA ILE A 123 -14.74 -11.91 0.86
C ILE A 123 -15.59 -11.17 1.87
N THR A 124 -16.04 -11.87 2.92
CA THR A 124 -16.78 -11.28 4.03
C THR A 124 -16.22 -11.82 5.33
N GLY A 125 -16.08 -10.98 6.32
CA GLY A 125 -15.59 -11.36 7.64
C GLY A 125 -14.96 -10.22 8.42
N LYS A 126 -14.21 -10.60 9.45
CA LYS A 126 -13.50 -9.66 10.31
C LYS A 126 -12.02 -9.61 9.93
N TYR A 127 -11.55 -8.44 9.58
CA TYR A 127 -10.18 -8.21 9.10
C TYR A 127 -9.41 -7.28 10.03
N LEU A 128 -8.15 -7.61 10.22
CA LEU A 128 -7.19 -6.86 11.02
C LEU A 128 -6.50 -5.77 10.19
N TYR A 129 -6.27 -6.07 8.92
CA TYR A 129 -5.53 -5.25 7.97
C TYR A 129 -6.01 -5.49 6.55
N GLY A 130 -5.97 -4.46 5.73
CA GLY A 130 -6.15 -4.57 4.29
C GLY A 130 -5.31 -3.55 3.55
N MET A 131 -4.77 -3.96 2.41
CA MET A 131 -4.07 -3.06 1.50
C MET A 131 -4.39 -3.36 0.04
N VAL A 132 -4.40 -2.31 -0.74
CA VAL A 132 -4.48 -2.29 -2.21
C VAL A 132 -3.28 -1.50 -2.68
N THR A 133 -2.40 -2.10 -3.46
CA THR A 133 -1.10 -1.52 -3.75
C THR A 133 -0.65 -1.73 -5.18
N ASN A 134 0.10 -0.76 -5.71
CA ASN A 134 0.81 -0.82 -6.98
C ASN A 134 2.30 -0.60 -6.74
N THR A 135 2.94 -1.49 -5.96
CA THR A 135 4.37 -1.36 -5.66
C THR A 135 5.03 -2.69 -5.34
N LEU A 136 6.32 -2.79 -5.61
CA LEU A 136 7.15 -3.95 -5.28
C LEU A 136 7.41 -4.09 -3.78
N SER A 137 7.24 -3.03 -3.01
CA SER A 137 7.46 -3.03 -1.57
C SER A 137 6.67 -1.94 -0.88
N VAL A 138 6.15 -2.24 0.30
CA VAL A 138 5.44 -1.31 1.18
C VAL A 138 6.18 -1.25 2.51
N GLY A 139 6.60 -0.05 2.94
CA GLY A 139 7.31 0.16 4.19
C GLY A 139 8.58 -0.71 4.35
N GLY A 140 9.20 -1.12 3.23
CA GLY A 140 10.33 -2.05 3.20
C GLY A 140 9.94 -3.53 3.10
N PHE A 141 8.65 -3.89 3.15
CA PHE A 141 8.15 -5.23 2.85
C PHE A 141 8.24 -5.49 1.34
N LYS A 142 8.97 -6.51 0.97
CA LYS A 142 8.81 -7.11 -0.36
C LYS A 142 7.62 -8.05 -0.29
N LEU A 143 6.56 -7.71 -0.98
CA LEU A 143 5.48 -8.66 -1.22
C LEU A 143 6.06 -9.86 -1.98
N ARG A 144 5.76 -11.07 -1.55
CA ARG A 144 6.40 -12.28 -2.15
C ARG A 144 6.00 -12.46 -3.61
N GLY A 145 4.84 -12.00 -4.01
CA GLY A 145 4.41 -11.83 -5.39
C GLY A 145 5.13 -10.71 -6.16
N ALA A 146 5.95 -9.89 -5.48
CA ALA A 146 6.62 -8.73 -6.06
C ALA A 146 7.60 -9.04 -7.20
N LYS A 147 7.98 -10.31 -7.41
CA LYS A 147 8.69 -10.72 -8.63
C LYS A 147 7.84 -10.53 -9.90
N HIS A 148 6.54 -10.38 -9.75
CA HIS A 148 5.53 -10.28 -10.81
C HIS A 148 4.65 -9.02 -10.70
N VAL A 149 5.01 -8.05 -9.83
CA VAL A 149 4.31 -6.76 -9.82
C VAL A 149 4.66 -6.04 -11.11
N VAL A 150 3.65 -5.80 -11.91
CA VAL A 150 3.71 -4.99 -13.12
C VAL A 150 3.01 -3.68 -12.78
N LEU A 151 3.70 -2.56 -12.94
CA LEU A 151 3.20 -1.26 -12.51
C LEU A 151 2.21 -0.62 -13.50
N ASP A 152 1.95 -1.26 -14.63
CA ASP A 152 1.11 -0.80 -15.72
C ASP A 152 0.24 -1.92 -16.33
N ASP A 153 -0.14 -2.93 -15.50
CA ASP A 153 -1.00 -4.04 -15.94
C ASP A 153 -2.51 -3.78 -15.71
N GLY A 154 -2.85 -2.59 -15.25
CA GLY A 154 -4.22 -2.21 -14.95
C GLY A 154 -4.79 -2.85 -13.69
N LYS A 155 -3.93 -3.43 -12.82
CA LYS A 155 -4.36 -4.15 -11.62
C LYS A 155 -3.51 -3.78 -10.41
N PHE A 156 -4.14 -3.79 -9.26
CA PHE A 156 -3.50 -3.69 -7.96
C PHE A 156 -3.24 -5.08 -7.37
N ASP A 157 -2.17 -5.20 -6.60
CA ASP A 157 -1.96 -6.32 -5.70
C ASP A 157 -2.71 -6.04 -4.38
N CYS A 158 -3.61 -6.93 -3.99
CA CYS A 158 -4.45 -6.80 -2.80
C CYS A 158 -4.05 -7.84 -1.77
N LEU A 159 -3.90 -7.42 -0.51
CA LEU A 159 -3.65 -8.31 0.62
C LEU A 159 -4.55 -7.93 1.78
N PHE A 160 -5.30 -8.91 2.29
CA PHE A 160 -6.15 -8.75 3.47
C PHE A 160 -5.78 -9.80 4.52
N ILE A 161 -5.65 -9.38 5.77
CA ILE A 161 -5.29 -10.23 6.91
C ILE A 161 -6.51 -10.35 7.81
N LYS A 162 -6.98 -11.58 8.03
CA LYS A 162 -8.10 -11.86 8.93
C LYS A 162 -7.76 -11.51 10.38
N MET A 163 -8.76 -11.14 11.15
CA MET A 163 -8.62 -10.97 12.59
C MET A 163 -8.46 -12.35 13.24
N PRO A 164 -7.34 -12.62 13.95
CA PRO A 164 -7.15 -13.90 14.61
C PRO A 164 -8.09 -14.05 15.81
N SER A 165 -8.67 -15.24 15.96
CA SER A 165 -9.54 -15.61 17.07
C SER A 165 -8.84 -16.52 18.09
N THR A 166 -7.73 -17.15 17.69
CA THR A 166 -6.95 -18.09 18.49
C THR A 166 -5.47 -17.76 18.49
N PRO A 167 -4.71 -18.22 19.54
CA PRO A 167 -3.25 -18.08 19.53
C PRO A 167 -2.57 -18.78 18.34
N ALA A 168 -3.14 -19.88 17.83
CA ALA A 168 -2.61 -20.58 16.67
C ALA A 168 -2.74 -19.75 15.40
N GLU A 169 -3.89 -19.11 15.18
CA GLU A 169 -4.09 -18.18 14.04
C GLU A 169 -3.15 -16.98 14.15
N MET A 170 -2.93 -16.46 15.36
CA MET A 170 -1.94 -15.40 15.60
C MET A 170 -0.54 -15.83 15.17
N GLN A 171 -0.12 -17.06 15.55
CA GLN A 171 1.18 -17.61 15.15
C GLN A 171 1.28 -17.76 13.62
N GLN A 172 0.19 -18.15 12.94
CA GLN A 172 0.15 -18.23 11.47
C GLN A 172 0.38 -16.85 10.83
N ILE A 173 -0.25 -15.79 11.36
CA ILE A 173 -0.03 -14.42 10.88
C ILE A 173 1.43 -14.00 11.09
N ILE A 174 1.96 -14.21 12.31
CA ILE A 174 3.35 -13.86 12.64
C ILE A 174 4.33 -14.56 11.69
N ARG A 175 4.15 -15.87 11.49
CA ARG A 175 4.99 -16.66 10.59
C ARG A 175 4.87 -16.17 9.16
N GLY A 176 3.64 -15.96 8.68
CA GLY A 176 3.38 -15.44 7.33
C GLY A 176 4.09 -14.13 7.06
N LEU A 177 4.01 -13.18 8.01
CA LEU A 177 4.65 -11.88 7.88
C LEU A 177 6.17 -11.93 8.01
N LEU A 178 6.72 -12.68 8.97
CA LEU A 178 8.18 -12.73 9.22
C LEU A 178 8.92 -13.59 8.18
N GLN A 179 8.34 -14.72 7.79
CA GLN A 179 8.94 -15.67 6.84
C GLN A 179 8.48 -15.40 5.40
N ASN A 180 7.57 -14.44 5.22
CA ASN A 180 6.96 -14.13 3.94
C ASN A 180 6.23 -15.36 3.33
N GLU A 181 5.54 -16.13 4.18
CA GLU A 181 4.77 -17.32 3.84
C GLU A 181 3.28 -16.98 3.87
N VAL A 182 2.85 -16.17 2.91
CA VAL A 182 1.46 -15.69 2.80
C VAL A 182 0.64 -16.62 1.91
N GLU A 183 1.24 -17.14 0.84
CA GLU A 183 0.57 -18.02 -0.11
C GLU A 183 0.12 -19.34 0.56
N GLY A 184 -1.16 -19.68 0.40
CA GLY A 184 -1.76 -20.87 1.00
C GLY A 184 -2.04 -20.77 2.50
N ASN A 185 -1.80 -19.62 3.12
CA ASN A 185 -2.11 -19.37 4.52
C ASN A 185 -3.53 -18.80 4.66
N GLU A 186 -4.43 -19.53 5.32
CA GLU A 186 -5.85 -19.19 5.46
C GLU A 186 -6.12 -17.83 6.16
N MET A 187 -5.14 -17.31 6.90
CA MET A 187 -5.23 -16.00 7.55
C MET A 187 -5.03 -14.84 6.58
N PHE A 188 -4.55 -15.12 5.36
CA PHE A 188 -4.29 -14.14 4.35
C PHE A 188 -5.18 -14.37 3.12
N PHE A 189 -5.69 -13.28 2.58
CA PHE A 189 -6.33 -13.28 1.28
C PHE A 189 -5.50 -12.41 0.35
N GLU A 190 -5.08 -12.99 -0.77
CA GLU A 190 -4.31 -12.29 -1.81
C GLU A 190 -5.03 -12.41 -3.15
N CYS A 191 -5.04 -11.32 -3.90
CA CYS A 191 -5.47 -11.32 -5.30
C CYS A 191 -4.94 -10.11 -6.05
N LYS A 192 -5.08 -10.14 -7.38
CA LYS A 192 -5.00 -8.95 -8.22
C LYS A 192 -6.40 -8.52 -8.64
N ALA A 193 -6.64 -7.20 -8.65
CA ALA A 193 -7.91 -6.63 -9.06
C ALA A 193 -7.73 -5.26 -9.70
N SER A 194 -8.57 -4.94 -10.67
CA SER A 194 -8.65 -3.59 -11.28
C SER A 194 -9.62 -2.69 -10.53
N ARG A 195 -10.59 -3.29 -9.84
CA ARG A 195 -11.59 -2.63 -9.03
C ARG A 195 -11.72 -3.31 -7.68
N VAL A 196 -11.68 -2.53 -6.61
CA VAL A 196 -11.90 -3.01 -5.25
C VAL A 196 -13.00 -2.17 -4.61
N VAL A 197 -14.02 -2.84 -4.03
CA VAL A 197 -15.06 -2.20 -3.25
C VAL A 197 -14.99 -2.75 -1.84
N VAL A 198 -14.96 -1.88 -0.84
CA VAL A 198 -14.96 -2.29 0.57
C VAL A 198 -16.15 -1.63 1.28
N ASP A 199 -17.00 -2.47 1.85
CA ASP A 199 -18.16 -2.09 2.65
C ASP A 199 -17.95 -2.51 4.11
N GLY A 200 -17.71 -1.55 4.99
CA GLY A 200 -17.55 -1.75 6.43
C GLY A 200 -18.86 -1.57 7.19
N GLU A 201 -19.08 -2.37 8.24
CA GLU A 201 -20.18 -2.12 9.19
C GLU A 201 -19.98 -0.81 9.96
N GLN A 202 -18.71 -0.39 10.11
CA GLN A 202 -18.28 0.84 10.76
C GLN A 202 -17.38 1.64 9.83
N GLU A 203 -17.14 2.91 10.17
CA GLU A 203 -16.12 3.68 9.46
C GLU A 203 -14.74 3.06 9.64
N ILE A 204 -14.01 2.96 8.54
CA ILE A 204 -12.65 2.44 8.46
C ILE A 204 -11.75 3.61 8.12
N ALA A 205 -10.76 3.88 8.98
CA ALA A 205 -9.74 4.87 8.72
C ALA A 205 -8.72 4.32 7.71
N TRP A 206 -8.55 5.03 6.60
CA TRP A 206 -7.64 4.67 5.52
C TRP A 206 -6.40 5.55 5.50
N THR A 207 -5.32 4.99 5.05
CA THR A 207 -4.06 5.68 4.75
C THR A 207 -3.78 5.55 3.26
N LEU A 208 -3.48 6.66 2.59
CA LEU A 208 -3.10 6.73 1.19
C LEU A 208 -1.66 7.25 1.13
N ASP A 209 -0.76 6.46 0.57
CA ASP A 209 0.67 6.80 0.41
C ASP A 209 1.35 7.33 1.70
N GLY A 210 0.86 6.87 2.87
CA GLY A 210 1.34 7.26 4.19
C GLY A 210 0.64 8.46 4.82
N GLU A 211 -0.30 9.08 4.14
CA GLU A 211 -1.12 10.20 4.63
C GLU A 211 -2.55 9.74 4.96
N PHE A 212 -3.28 10.51 5.78
CA PHE A 212 -4.66 10.17 6.13
C PHE A 212 -5.59 10.29 4.92
N GLY A 213 -6.17 9.16 4.52
CA GLY A 213 -7.08 9.05 3.39
C GLY A 213 -8.54 9.43 3.70
N GLY A 214 -8.92 9.38 4.96
CA GLY A 214 -10.29 9.57 5.43
C GLY A 214 -10.81 8.37 6.20
N SER A 215 -11.97 8.54 6.87
CA SER A 215 -12.70 7.45 7.53
C SER A 215 -14.01 7.26 6.79
N LEU A 216 -14.21 6.10 6.19
CA LEU A 216 -15.33 5.81 5.29
C LEU A 216 -15.90 4.42 5.58
N LYS A 217 -17.22 4.25 5.48
CA LYS A 217 -17.89 2.95 5.52
C LYS A 217 -17.85 2.25 4.18
N HIS A 218 -17.97 3.02 3.10
CA HIS A 218 -17.97 2.52 1.74
C HIS A 218 -16.82 3.17 0.97
N VAL A 219 -16.00 2.35 0.32
CA VAL A 219 -14.87 2.79 -0.48
C VAL A 219 -14.87 2.02 -1.79
N GLU A 220 -14.73 2.74 -2.89
CA GLU A 220 -14.43 2.18 -4.19
C GLU A 220 -13.03 2.63 -4.61
N ILE A 221 -12.22 1.67 -5.03
CA ILE A 221 -10.87 1.88 -5.55
C ILE A 221 -10.85 1.40 -7.00
N LEU A 222 -10.45 2.28 -7.90
CA LEU A 222 -10.37 2.01 -9.34
C LEU A 222 -8.96 2.27 -9.85
N ASN A 223 -8.51 1.48 -10.81
CA ASN A 223 -7.29 1.73 -11.57
C ASN A 223 -7.57 2.75 -12.69
N GLN A 224 -6.65 3.73 -12.86
CA GLN A 224 -6.71 4.78 -13.88
C GLN A 224 -5.54 4.72 -14.84
#